data_2083b17abbccc4467e616ab67ed4e86e
#
_entry.id   2083b17abbccc4467e616ab67ed4e86e
#
_cell.length_a   1.000
_cell.length_b   1.000
_cell.length_c   1.000
_cell.angle_alpha   90.00
_cell.angle_beta   90.00
_cell.angle_gamma   90.00
#
_symmetry.space_group_name_H-M   'P 1'
#
loop_
_entity.id
_entity.type
_entity.pdbx_description
1 polymer ?
#
loop_
_entity_poly.entity_id
_entity_poly.type
_entity_poly.pdbx_seq_one_letter_code
_entity_poly.pdbx_strand_id
1 'polypeptide(L)'
;MRRSVDRLLSVSTAALLLSSFLALASAPTLGADIMTVGLLLLALWPLGEYMDGRFTWYRYATNGATALFSVSLPMWVGLFGLLTAVIILIIFIQAHKLAHRKERKDFYQLFFMCFLLVVAACGLGPDASIGLVMLFALVSAVWALLALQVRTEIS
;
A
#
# COMPACT_ATOMS: atom_id res chain seq x y z
N MET A 1 -11.81 -1.48 24.58
CA MET A 1 -11.38 -0.24 23.92
C MET A 1 -10.24 -0.49 22.92
N ARG A 2 -9.10 -1.08 23.31
CA ARG A 2 -7.95 -1.36 22.43
C ARG A 2 -8.32 -2.15 21.15
N ARG A 3 -9.10 -3.22 21.26
CA ARG A 3 -9.55 -4.02 20.09
C ARG A 3 -10.39 -3.23 19.07
N SER A 4 -11.18 -2.26 19.54
CA SER A 4 -12.00 -1.42 18.65
C SER A 4 -11.13 -0.42 17.87
N VAL A 5 -10.11 0.12 18.52
CA VAL A 5 -9.14 1.04 17.88
C VAL A 5 -8.27 0.30 16.86
N ASP A 6 -7.83 -0.93 17.17
CA ASP A 6 -7.07 -1.75 16.22
C ASP A 6 -7.90 -2.12 14.98
N ARG A 7 -9.20 -2.42 15.15
CA ARG A 7 -10.12 -2.64 14.02
C ARG A 7 -10.32 -1.37 13.19
N LEU A 8 -10.52 -0.22 13.85
CA LEU A 8 -10.68 1.06 13.16
C LEU A 8 -9.43 1.39 12.32
N LEU A 9 -8.24 1.18 12.89
CA LEU A 9 -6.98 1.39 12.19
C LEU A 9 -6.82 0.45 10.99
N SER A 10 -7.17 -0.83 11.14
CA SER A 10 -7.14 -1.78 10.02
C SER A 10 -8.10 -1.40 8.91
N VAL A 11 -9.35 -1.02 9.25
CA VAL A 11 -10.36 -0.64 8.27
C VAL A 11 -9.96 0.64 7.54
N SER A 12 -9.49 1.67 8.26
CA SER A 12 -9.06 2.92 7.63
C SER A 12 -7.81 2.75 6.77
N THR A 13 -6.87 1.90 7.18
CA THR A 13 -5.69 1.55 6.35
C THR A 13 -6.10 0.79 5.09
N ALA A 14 -7.03 -0.16 5.21
CA ALA A 14 -7.57 -0.88 4.06
C ALA A 14 -8.30 0.06 3.09
N ALA A 15 -9.11 0.99 3.60
CA ALA A 15 -9.80 2.00 2.79
C ALA A 15 -8.81 2.91 2.05
N LEU A 16 -7.72 3.32 2.73
CA LEU A 16 -6.67 4.14 2.12
C LEU A 16 -5.91 3.37 1.02
N LEU A 17 -5.59 2.10 1.25
CA LEU A 17 -4.99 1.23 0.25
C LEU A 17 -5.90 1.08 -0.97
N LEU A 18 -7.19 0.75 -0.76
CA LEU A 18 -8.16 0.63 -1.84
C LEU A 18 -8.30 1.92 -2.64
N SER A 19 -8.34 3.08 -1.98
CA SER A 19 -8.43 4.36 -2.67
C SER A 19 -7.20 4.66 -3.53
N SER A 20 -5.99 4.31 -3.06
CA SER A 20 -4.77 4.50 -3.84
C SER A 20 -4.71 3.60 -5.08
N PHE A 21 -5.17 2.35 -4.97
CA PHE A 21 -5.28 1.45 -6.12
C PHE A 21 -6.42 1.85 -7.07
N LEU A 22 -7.53 2.37 -6.55
CA LEU A 22 -8.61 2.91 -7.36
C LEU A 22 -8.15 4.13 -8.17
N ALA A 23 -7.34 5.00 -7.57
CA ALA A 23 -6.72 6.13 -8.28
C ALA A 23 -5.84 5.65 -9.44
N LEU A 24 -5.01 4.62 -9.22
CA LEU A 24 -4.19 4.04 -10.29
C LEU A 24 -5.03 3.34 -11.37
N ALA A 25 -6.10 2.65 -10.99
CA ALA A 25 -6.98 1.96 -11.94
C ALA A 25 -7.79 2.92 -12.81
N SER A 26 -8.01 4.16 -12.36
CA SER A 26 -8.63 5.21 -13.17
C SER A 26 -7.68 5.79 -14.21
N ALA A 27 -6.35 5.50 -14.11
CA ALA A 27 -5.41 5.93 -15.12
C ALA A 27 -5.51 5.03 -16.37
N PRO A 28 -5.66 5.61 -17.58
CA PRO A 28 -5.94 4.86 -18.81
C PRO A 28 -4.84 3.88 -19.23
N THR A 29 -3.64 4.08 -18.72
CA THR A 29 -2.46 3.28 -19.07
C THR A 29 -2.29 1.99 -18.24
N LEU A 30 -2.92 1.89 -17.07
CA LEU A 30 -2.67 0.81 -16.11
C LEU A 30 -3.86 -0.15 -15.94
N GLY A 31 -5.08 0.28 -16.28
CA GLY A 31 -6.27 -0.57 -16.36
C GLY A 31 -6.72 -1.25 -15.07
N ALA A 32 -7.74 -2.11 -15.20
CA ALA A 32 -8.36 -2.83 -14.10
C ALA A 32 -7.45 -3.86 -13.42
N ASP A 33 -6.37 -4.27 -14.05
CA ASP A 33 -5.43 -5.29 -13.52
C ASP A 33 -4.79 -4.84 -12.20
N ILE A 34 -4.56 -3.52 -12.04
CA ILE A 34 -4.01 -2.95 -10.80
C ILE A 34 -4.99 -3.07 -9.62
N MET A 35 -6.31 -2.95 -9.88
CA MET A 35 -7.30 -3.20 -8.83
C MET A 35 -7.23 -4.64 -8.33
N THR A 36 -7.03 -5.59 -9.23
CA THR A 36 -6.86 -6.99 -8.87
C THR A 36 -5.63 -7.18 -7.97
N VAL A 37 -4.52 -6.54 -8.30
CA VAL A 37 -3.31 -6.55 -7.45
C VAL A 37 -3.61 -5.94 -6.07
N GLY A 38 -4.30 -4.80 -6.00
CA GLY A 38 -4.67 -4.16 -4.73
C GLY A 38 -5.56 -5.05 -3.85
N LEU A 39 -6.55 -5.71 -4.43
CA LEU A 39 -7.43 -6.65 -3.73
C LEU A 39 -6.66 -7.88 -3.23
N LEU A 40 -5.75 -8.42 -4.05
CA LEU A 40 -4.89 -9.53 -3.64
C LEU A 40 -3.97 -9.14 -2.48
N LEU A 41 -3.39 -7.94 -2.48
CA LEU A 41 -2.57 -7.44 -1.38
C LEU A 41 -3.37 -7.31 -0.09
N LEU A 42 -4.61 -6.82 -0.17
CA LEU A 42 -5.50 -6.76 0.99
C LEU A 42 -5.86 -8.15 1.53
N ALA A 43 -6.11 -9.11 0.66
CA ALA A 43 -6.39 -10.49 1.05
C ALA A 43 -5.16 -11.18 1.66
N LEU A 44 -3.95 -10.87 1.17
CA LEU A 44 -2.68 -11.40 1.68
C LEU A 44 -2.27 -10.79 3.02
N TRP A 45 -2.78 -9.62 3.40
CA TRP A 45 -2.44 -8.95 4.65
C TRP A 45 -2.60 -9.84 5.89
N PRO A 46 -3.80 -10.39 6.21
CA PRO A 46 -3.95 -11.24 7.39
C PRO A 46 -3.13 -12.53 7.30
N LEU A 47 -2.94 -13.06 6.09
CA LEU A 47 -2.13 -14.25 5.87
C LEU A 47 -0.65 -13.96 6.14
N GLY A 48 -0.13 -12.82 5.68
CA GLY A 48 1.24 -12.39 5.91
C GLY A 48 1.54 -12.21 7.40
N GLU A 49 0.66 -11.54 8.14
CA GLU A 49 0.80 -11.37 9.59
C GLU A 49 0.78 -12.70 10.37
N TYR A 50 -0.03 -13.66 9.90
CA TYR A 50 -0.07 -15.00 10.48
C TYR A 50 1.23 -15.77 10.21
N MET A 51 1.76 -15.72 8.97
CA MET A 51 2.99 -16.43 8.58
C MET A 51 4.23 -15.84 9.24
N ASP A 52 4.33 -14.51 9.33
CA ASP A 52 5.45 -13.82 9.98
C ASP A 52 5.52 -14.15 11.48
N GLY A 53 4.38 -14.38 12.12
CA GLY A 53 4.32 -14.80 13.52
C GLY A 53 4.66 -16.26 13.78
N ARG A 54 4.62 -17.13 12.78
CA ARG A 54 4.75 -18.57 12.93
C ARG A 54 6.05 -19.14 12.37
N PHE A 55 6.59 -18.56 11.29
CA PHE A 55 7.71 -19.11 10.54
C PHE A 55 8.87 -18.12 10.44
N THR A 56 10.01 -18.44 11.05
CA THR A 56 11.23 -17.61 10.99
C THR A 56 11.83 -17.54 9.58
N TRP A 57 11.72 -18.62 8.79
CA TRP A 57 12.22 -18.67 7.41
C TRP A 57 11.47 -17.70 6.48
N TYR A 58 10.22 -17.35 6.81
CA TYR A 58 9.39 -16.44 6.03
C TYR A 58 10.03 -15.05 5.87
N ARG A 59 10.65 -14.53 6.94
CA ARG A 59 11.39 -13.26 6.91
C ARG A 59 12.60 -13.31 5.98
N TYR A 60 13.32 -14.42 5.97
CA TYR A 60 14.46 -14.57 5.06
C TYR A 60 14.01 -14.66 3.61
N ALA A 61 12.94 -15.38 3.32
CA ALA A 61 12.39 -15.51 1.98
C ALA A 61 11.88 -14.16 1.44
N THR A 62 11.12 -13.40 2.25
CA THR A 62 10.60 -12.09 1.84
C THR A 62 11.71 -11.04 1.68
N ASN A 63 12.71 -11.03 2.55
CA ASN A 63 13.87 -10.15 2.41
C ASN A 63 14.70 -10.52 1.17
N GLY A 64 14.89 -11.81 0.89
CA GLY A 64 15.56 -12.28 -0.32
C GLY A 64 14.81 -11.89 -1.59
N ALA A 65 13.49 -12.01 -1.61
CA ALA A 65 12.65 -11.55 -2.71
C ALA A 65 12.78 -10.02 -2.94
N THR A 66 12.85 -9.24 -1.84
CA THR A 66 13.03 -7.79 -1.92
C THR A 66 14.41 -7.42 -2.51
N ALA A 67 15.46 -8.11 -2.09
CA ALA A 67 16.79 -7.88 -2.63
C ALA A 67 16.84 -8.22 -4.13
N LEU A 68 16.27 -9.35 -4.54
CA LEU A 68 16.20 -9.79 -5.93
C LEU A 68 15.41 -8.78 -6.79
N PHE A 69 14.27 -8.32 -6.30
CA PHE A 69 13.46 -7.31 -6.98
C PHE A 69 14.21 -5.99 -7.14
N SER A 70 14.91 -5.53 -6.08
CA SER A 70 15.69 -4.28 -6.14
C SER A 70 16.80 -4.34 -7.18
N VAL A 71 17.46 -5.49 -7.34
CA VAL A 71 18.50 -5.70 -8.37
C VAL A 71 17.89 -5.72 -9.77
N SER A 72 16.64 -6.20 -9.94
CA SER A 72 15.96 -6.23 -11.23
C SER A 72 15.38 -4.87 -11.67
N LEU A 73 15.35 -3.87 -10.79
CA LEU A 73 14.73 -2.57 -11.04
C LEU A 73 15.23 -1.85 -12.33
N PRO A 74 16.53 -1.82 -12.65
CA PRO A 74 17.02 -1.20 -13.90
C PRO A 74 16.41 -1.83 -15.15
N MET A 75 16.16 -3.14 -15.14
CA MET A 75 15.50 -3.86 -16.23
C MET A 75 14.04 -3.39 -16.39
N TRP A 76 13.32 -3.20 -15.30
CA TRP A 76 11.94 -2.71 -15.31
C TRP A 76 11.84 -1.27 -15.85
N VAL A 77 12.80 -0.40 -15.50
CA VAL A 77 12.88 0.96 -16.05
C VAL A 77 13.07 0.91 -17.56
N GLY A 78 13.93 0.01 -18.07
CA GLY A 78 14.17 -0.15 -19.51
C GLY A 78 12.94 -0.67 -20.27
N LEU A 79 12.14 -1.54 -19.66
CA LEU A 79 10.97 -2.18 -20.30
C LEU A 79 9.71 -1.30 -20.28
N PHE A 80 9.43 -0.63 -19.16
CA PHE A 80 8.14 0.02 -18.89
C PHE A 80 8.24 1.53 -18.70
N GLY A 81 9.44 2.09 -18.72
CA GLY A 81 9.69 3.49 -18.41
C GLY A 81 9.77 3.78 -16.91
N LEU A 82 10.33 4.95 -16.60
CA LEU A 82 10.66 5.33 -15.22
C LEU A 82 9.42 5.40 -14.31
N LEU A 83 8.34 6.05 -14.76
CA LEU A 83 7.16 6.28 -13.94
C LEU A 83 6.48 4.95 -13.56
N THR A 84 6.30 4.06 -14.54
CA THR A 84 5.69 2.74 -14.30
C THR A 84 6.58 1.88 -13.39
N ALA A 85 7.90 1.91 -13.58
CA ALA A 85 8.84 1.19 -12.73
C ALA A 85 8.78 1.69 -11.27
N VAL A 86 8.65 3.00 -11.05
CA VAL A 86 8.48 3.58 -9.70
C VAL A 86 7.16 3.12 -9.06
N ILE A 87 6.06 3.10 -9.82
CA ILE A 87 4.77 2.60 -9.33
C ILE A 87 4.88 1.13 -8.91
N ILE A 88 5.48 0.28 -9.76
CA ILE A 88 5.70 -1.13 -9.45
C ILE A 88 6.55 -1.30 -8.19
N LEU A 89 7.61 -0.49 -8.04
CA LEU A 89 8.45 -0.49 -6.84
C LEU A 89 7.64 -0.15 -5.58
N ILE A 90 6.82 0.91 -5.63
CA ILE A 90 5.99 1.32 -4.47
C ILE A 90 5.01 0.21 -4.11
N ILE A 91 4.34 -0.41 -5.09
CA ILE A 91 3.42 -1.52 -4.87
C ILE A 91 4.15 -2.71 -4.24
N PHE A 92 5.35 -3.02 -4.72
CA PHE A 92 6.16 -4.10 -4.18
C PHE A 92 6.57 -3.86 -2.72
N ILE A 93 7.01 -2.64 -2.39
CA ILE A 93 7.35 -2.27 -1.01
C ILE A 93 6.11 -2.32 -0.11
N GLN A 94 4.94 -1.89 -0.61
CA GLN A 94 3.68 -2.04 0.13
C GLN A 94 3.36 -3.51 0.40
N ALA A 95 3.49 -4.38 -0.61
CA ALA A 95 3.29 -5.82 -0.47
C ALA A 95 4.20 -6.41 0.61
N HIS A 96 5.50 -6.05 0.57
CA HIS A 96 6.47 -6.48 1.57
C HIS A 96 6.07 -6.01 2.99
N LYS A 97 5.67 -4.75 3.14
CA LYS A 97 5.23 -4.20 4.43
C LYS A 97 3.93 -4.83 4.93
N LEU A 98 2.99 -5.14 4.04
CA LEU A 98 1.74 -5.82 4.39
C LEU A 98 1.97 -7.28 4.79
N ALA A 99 3.01 -7.91 4.26
CA ALA A 99 3.38 -9.29 4.55
C ALA A 99 3.99 -9.50 5.96
N HIS A 100 4.43 -8.44 6.63
CA HIS A 100 5.03 -8.52 7.96
C HIS A 100 4.13 -7.93 9.05
N ARG A 101 4.40 -8.31 10.31
CA ARG A 101 3.79 -7.66 11.48
C ARG A 101 4.16 -6.19 11.52
N LYS A 102 3.15 -5.36 11.65
CA LYS A 102 3.29 -3.91 11.55
C LYS A 102 3.60 -3.28 12.90
N GLU A 103 4.71 -2.56 12.93
CA GLU A 103 5.00 -1.58 13.95
C GLU A 103 4.34 -0.23 13.60
N ARG A 104 4.35 0.69 14.54
CA ARG A 104 3.80 2.04 14.36
C ARG A 104 4.40 2.78 13.16
N LYS A 105 5.72 2.69 13.00
CA LYS A 105 6.45 3.28 11.87
C LYS A 105 6.02 2.73 10.50
N ASP A 106 5.60 1.46 10.45
CA ASP A 106 5.19 0.83 9.19
C ASP A 106 3.86 1.38 8.69
N PHE A 107 2.95 1.78 9.59
CA PHE A 107 1.70 2.45 9.21
C PHE A 107 1.96 3.82 8.56
N TYR A 108 2.88 4.62 9.12
CA TYR A 108 3.26 5.89 8.50
C TYR A 108 3.88 5.69 7.11
N GLN A 109 4.72 4.67 6.96
CA GLN A 109 5.30 4.32 5.66
C GLN A 109 4.24 3.88 4.66
N LEU A 110 3.27 3.05 5.07
CA LEU A 110 2.14 2.65 4.22
C LEU A 110 1.31 3.86 3.78
N PHE A 111 1.00 4.77 4.70
CA PHE A 111 0.24 5.98 4.38
C PHE A 111 0.97 6.87 3.38
N PHE A 112 2.28 7.05 3.60
CA PHE A 112 3.12 7.80 2.66
C PHE A 112 3.17 7.16 1.27
N MET A 113 3.29 5.83 1.20
CA MET A 113 3.26 5.11 -0.07
C MET A 113 1.91 5.20 -0.78
N CYS A 114 0.79 5.11 -0.04
CA CYS A 114 -0.54 5.33 -0.61
C CYS A 114 -0.67 6.75 -1.21
N PHE A 115 -0.16 7.75 -0.50
CA PHE A 115 -0.12 9.12 -1.00
C PHE A 115 0.71 9.25 -2.28
N LEU A 116 1.90 8.63 -2.33
CA LEU A 116 2.73 8.61 -3.54
C LEU A 116 2.03 7.94 -4.73
N LEU A 117 1.27 6.86 -4.49
CA LEU A 117 0.49 6.21 -5.56
C LEU A 117 -0.62 7.12 -6.09
N VAL A 118 -1.30 7.86 -5.23
CA VAL A 118 -2.33 8.83 -5.66
C VAL A 118 -1.69 9.97 -6.48
N VAL A 119 -0.54 10.49 -6.04
CA VAL A 119 0.20 11.50 -6.80
C VAL A 119 0.67 10.96 -8.15
N ALA A 120 1.17 9.72 -8.20
CA ALA A 120 1.57 9.07 -9.44
C ALA A 120 0.38 8.87 -10.39
N ALA A 121 -0.80 8.52 -9.87
CA ALA A 121 -2.03 8.42 -10.66
C ALA A 121 -2.40 9.76 -11.31
N CYS A 122 -2.27 10.88 -10.60
CA CYS A 122 -2.47 12.21 -11.16
C CYS A 122 -1.50 12.53 -12.29
N GLY A 123 -0.26 12.01 -12.22
CA GLY A 123 0.74 12.19 -13.26
C GLY A 123 0.50 11.37 -14.53
N LEU A 124 -0.28 10.29 -14.43
CA LEU A 124 -0.59 9.40 -15.56
C LEU A 124 -1.74 9.89 -16.46
N GLY A 125 -2.57 10.79 -15.98
CA GLY A 125 -3.64 11.42 -16.78
C GLY A 125 -4.64 12.15 -15.88
N PRO A 126 -4.92 13.43 -16.15
CA PRO A 126 -5.89 14.20 -15.38
C PRO A 126 -7.31 13.84 -15.82
N ASP A 127 -7.92 12.86 -15.21
CA ASP A 127 -9.33 12.57 -15.39
C ASP A 127 -10.15 13.16 -14.23
N ALA A 128 -11.38 13.65 -14.50
CA ALA A 128 -12.24 14.25 -13.47
C ALA A 128 -12.53 13.27 -12.31
N SER A 129 -12.53 11.97 -12.58
CA SER A 129 -12.69 10.91 -11.59
C SER A 129 -11.57 10.88 -10.56
N ILE A 130 -10.34 11.27 -10.92
CA ILE A 130 -9.17 11.28 -10.03
C ILE A 130 -9.38 12.27 -8.88
N GLY A 131 -10.02 13.43 -9.14
CA GLY A 131 -10.32 14.41 -8.10
C GLY A 131 -11.19 13.84 -6.98
N LEU A 132 -12.21 13.06 -7.35
CA LEU A 132 -13.13 12.42 -6.40
C LEU A 132 -12.44 11.32 -5.60
N VAL A 133 -11.60 10.52 -6.24
CA VAL A 133 -10.80 9.48 -5.60
C VAL A 133 -9.74 10.09 -4.67
N MET A 134 -9.12 11.20 -5.07
CA MET A 134 -8.18 11.95 -4.26
C MET A 134 -8.82 12.49 -2.98
N LEU A 135 -10.05 13.03 -3.08
CA LEU A 135 -10.83 13.46 -1.91
C LEU A 135 -11.08 12.28 -0.97
N PHE A 136 -11.50 11.15 -1.49
CA PHE A 136 -11.75 9.94 -0.70
C PHE A 136 -10.47 9.42 -0.04
N ALA A 137 -9.34 9.43 -0.76
CA ALA A 137 -8.03 9.06 -0.22
C ALA A 137 -7.61 9.99 0.93
N LEU A 138 -7.85 11.30 0.78
CA LEU A 138 -7.52 12.29 1.80
C LEU A 138 -8.35 12.10 3.07
N VAL A 139 -9.67 11.89 2.94
CA VAL A 139 -10.55 11.59 4.08
C VAL A 139 -10.10 10.29 4.77
N SER A 140 -9.81 9.24 4.01
CA SER A 140 -9.32 7.97 4.54
C SER A 140 -7.98 8.12 5.26
N ALA A 141 -7.07 8.95 4.74
CA ALA A 141 -5.77 9.23 5.37
C ALA A 141 -5.95 9.96 6.72
N VAL A 142 -6.82 10.97 6.77
CA VAL A 142 -7.12 11.69 8.04
C VAL A 142 -7.68 10.72 9.08
N TRP A 143 -8.64 9.86 8.71
CA TRP A 143 -9.20 8.85 9.60
C TRP A 143 -8.15 7.85 10.08
N ALA A 144 -7.26 7.39 9.19
CA ALA A 144 -6.19 6.48 9.53
C ALA A 144 -5.18 7.10 10.50
N LEU A 145 -4.81 8.37 10.29
CA LEU A 145 -3.91 9.10 11.18
C LEU A 145 -4.54 9.34 12.56
N LEU A 146 -5.82 9.73 12.63
CA LEU A 146 -6.54 9.87 13.88
C LEU A 146 -6.61 8.56 14.65
N ALA A 147 -6.95 7.46 13.98
CA ALA A 147 -6.97 6.13 14.59
C ALA A 147 -5.59 5.71 15.14
N LEU A 148 -4.53 6.04 14.40
CA LEU A 148 -3.15 5.77 14.82
C LEU A 148 -2.74 6.60 16.02
N GLN A 149 -3.14 7.88 16.09
CA GLN A 149 -2.89 8.75 17.23
C GLN A 149 -3.61 8.27 18.48
N VAL A 150 -4.90 7.95 18.38
CA VAL A 150 -5.68 7.41 19.50
C VAL A 150 -5.08 6.09 20.01
N ARG A 151 -4.60 5.23 19.11
CA ARG A 151 -3.90 3.99 19.50
C ARG A 151 -2.66 4.26 20.34
N THR A 152 -1.94 5.35 20.04
CA THR A 152 -0.73 5.73 20.77
C THR A 152 -0.99 6.26 22.18
N GLU A 153 -2.10 6.95 22.39
CA GLU A 153 -2.45 7.47 23.70
C GLU A 153 -2.98 6.38 24.65
N ILE A 154 -3.48 5.26 24.09
CA ILE A 154 -4.03 4.14 24.87
C ILE A 154 -2.97 3.05 25.15
N SER A 155 -1.81 3.08 24.48
CA SER A 155 -0.76 2.08 24.69
C SER A 155 0.29 2.51 25.68
#